data_baa8ca634b9d6640a881bc47d8cf7b4e
#
_entry.id   baa8ca634b9d6640a881bc47d8cf7b4e
#
_cell.length_a   1.000
_cell.length_b   1.000
_cell.length_c   1.000
_cell.angle_alpha   90.00
_cell.angle_beta   90.00
_cell.angle_gamma   90.00
#
_symmetry.space_group_name_H-M   'P 1'
#
loop_
_entity.id
_entity.type
_entity.pdbx_description
1 polymer ?
#
loop_
_entity_poly.entity_id
_entity_poly.type
_entity_poly.pdbx_seq_one_letter_code
_entity_poly.pdbx_strand_id
1 'polypeptide(L)'
;MNGFLPLSRGDMEERGIKQFDFIYVTGDAYVDHPSFGAAIVTRLLESLGYTVGIISQPDWKSERDFKIYGKPRLAFLVTGGNIDSMVAHYTAAKRKRSDDAYTAGGKAGKRPDRAVIVYCKKIREIYGNVPIAIGGLCLLYTSPSPRDKRQSR
;
A
#
# COMPACT_ATOMS: atom_id res chain seq x y z
N MET A 1 10.14 -18.95 -8.64
CA MET A 1 10.89 -17.99 -7.81
C MET A 1 10.55 -18.25 -6.35
N ASN A 2 11.48 -18.85 -5.61
CA ASN A 2 11.27 -19.22 -4.21
C ASN A 2 12.06 -18.23 -3.33
N GLY A 3 11.44 -17.15 -2.92
CA GLY A 3 12.04 -16.17 -2.04
C GLY A 3 11.01 -15.14 -1.57
N PHE A 4 11.35 -14.35 -0.56
CA PHE A 4 10.52 -13.24 -0.13
C PHE A 4 10.42 -12.18 -1.23
N LEU A 5 9.32 -11.48 -1.29
CA LEU A 5 9.15 -10.33 -2.18
C LEU A 5 10.13 -9.20 -1.82
N PRO A 6 10.60 -8.39 -2.78
CA PRO A 6 11.51 -7.30 -2.51
C PRO A 6 10.88 -6.24 -1.58
N LEU A 7 11.50 -6.06 -0.41
CA LEU A 7 11.13 -5.07 0.60
C LEU A 7 12.20 -3.98 0.77
N SER A 8 13.36 -4.19 0.16
CA SER A 8 14.50 -3.28 0.24
C SER A 8 15.17 -3.11 -1.12
N ARG A 9 16.01 -2.10 -1.22
CA ARG A 9 16.86 -1.92 -2.40
C ARG A 9 17.87 -3.05 -2.57
N GLY A 10 18.37 -3.62 -1.46
CA GLY A 10 19.23 -4.80 -1.48
C GLY A 10 18.57 -5.99 -2.17
N ASP A 11 17.32 -6.31 -1.81
CA ASP A 11 16.54 -7.39 -2.42
C ASP A 11 16.33 -7.17 -3.94
N MET A 12 16.15 -5.91 -4.34
CA MET A 12 16.06 -5.52 -5.75
C MET A 12 17.35 -5.81 -6.50
N GLU A 13 18.50 -5.45 -5.93
CA GLU A 13 19.82 -5.64 -6.50
C GLU A 13 20.20 -7.15 -6.56
N GLU A 14 19.94 -7.90 -5.50
CA GLU A 14 20.15 -9.36 -5.45
C GLU A 14 19.36 -10.12 -6.53
N ARG A 15 18.18 -9.65 -6.87
CA ARG A 15 17.35 -10.21 -7.94
C ARG A 15 17.73 -9.71 -9.34
N GLY A 16 18.72 -8.82 -9.45
CA GLY A 16 19.14 -8.21 -10.72
C GLY A 16 18.07 -7.31 -11.34
N ILE A 17 17.11 -6.81 -10.56
CA ILE A 17 16.03 -5.96 -11.04
C ILE A 17 16.53 -4.52 -11.13
N LYS A 18 16.53 -3.95 -12.32
CA LYS A 18 16.92 -2.54 -12.53
C LYS A 18 15.78 -1.55 -12.30
N GLN A 19 14.57 -1.98 -12.59
CA GLN A 19 13.35 -1.19 -12.44
C GLN A 19 12.16 -2.14 -12.22
N PHE A 20 11.32 -1.86 -11.23
CA PHE A 20 10.09 -2.63 -11.02
C PHE A 20 9.01 -2.26 -12.03
N ASP A 21 8.21 -3.24 -12.41
CA ASP A 21 6.99 -3.02 -13.19
C ASP A 21 5.94 -2.30 -12.35
N PHE A 22 5.74 -2.79 -11.15
CA PHE A 22 4.82 -2.22 -10.18
C PHE A 22 5.52 -1.94 -8.86
N ILE A 23 5.10 -0.89 -8.18
CA ILE A 23 5.46 -0.63 -6.79
C ILE A 23 4.18 -0.61 -5.97
N TYR A 24 4.08 -1.55 -5.03
CA TYR A 24 2.93 -1.70 -4.15
C TYR A 24 3.16 -0.94 -2.86
N VAL A 25 2.29 0.03 -2.56
CA VAL A 25 2.37 0.87 -1.35
C VAL A 25 1.20 0.54 -0.44
N THR A 26 1.49 0.15 0.79
CA THR A 26 0.47 -0.26 1.77
C THR A 26 0.61 0.47 3.10
N GLY A 27 -0.54 0.73 3.74
CA GLY A 27 -0.61 1.25 5.10
C GLY A 27 -0.28 0.23 6.19
N ASP A 28 -0.28 -1.06 5.88
CA ASP A 28 0.04 -2.14 6.81
C ASP A 28 1.53 -2.49 6.77
N ALA A 29 2.04 -3.04 7.87
CA ALA A 29 3.29 -3.80 7.84
C ALA A 29 3.14 -4.99 6.90
N TYR A 30 4.20 -5.31 6.14
CA TYR A 30 4.16 -6.43 5.22
C TYR A 30 4.23 -7.77 5.95
N VAL A 31 3.28 -8.64 5.61
CA VAL A 31 3.26 -10.05 6.03
C VAL A 31 2.97 -10.89 4.78
N ASP A 32 3.89 -11.82 4.46
CA ASP A 32 3.73 -12.74 3.33
C ASP A 32 2.81 -13.90 3.71
N HIS A 33 1.51 -13.62 3.79
CA HIS A 33 0.49 -14.58 4.15
C HIS A 33 -0.78 -14.34 3.34
N PRO A 34 -1.50 -15.39 2.90
CA PRO A 34 -2.69 -15.27 2.05
C PRO A 34 -3.87 -14.52 2.68
N SER A 35 -3.84 -14.23 3.96
CA SER A 35 -4.83 -13.35 4.62
C SER A 35 -4.58 -11.84 4.35
N PHE A 36 -3.45 -11.48 3.76
CA PHE A 36 -3.08 -10.10 3.51
C PHE A 36 -3.15 -9.76 2.03
N GLY A 37 -3.93 -8.74 1.68
CA GLY A 37 -4.10 -8.31 0.30
C GLY A 37 -2.80 -7.94 -0.40
N ALA A 38 -1.83 -7.40 0.32
CA ALA A 38 -0.50 -7.10 -0.21
C ALA A 38 0.20 -8.37 -0.73
N ALA A 39 0.21 -9.45 0.05
CA ALA A 39 0.81 -10.71 -0.34
C ALA A 39 0.08 -11.34 -1.54
N ILE A 40 -1.25 -11.38 -1.51
CA ILE A 40 -2.05 -11.98 -2.59
C ILE A 40 -1.79 -11.26 -3.92
N VAL A 41 -1.95 -9.94 -3.94
CA VAL A 41 -1.84 -9.15 -5.18
C VAL A 41 -0.41 -9.20 -5.73
N THR A 42 0.59 -9.04 -4.88
CA THR A 42 1.98 -9.03 -5.33
C THR A 42 2.46 -10.40 -5.81
N ARG A 43 2.06 -11.49 -5.13
CA ARG A 43 2.35 -12.86 -5.58
C ARG A 43 1.63 -13.21 -6.88
N LEU A 44 0.40 -12.77 -7.06
CA LEU A 44 -0.32 -12.93 -8.32
C LEU A 44 0.41 -12.23 -9.47
N LEU A 45 0.84 -10.99 -9.27
CA LEU A 45 1.59 -10.25 -10.29
C LEU A 45 2.94 -10.92 -10.60
N GLU A 46 3.67 -11.42 -9.59
CA GLU A 46 4.88 -12.22 -9.80
C GLU A 46 4.60 -13.48 -10.64
N SER A 47 3.50 -14.19 -10.34
CA SER A 47 3.13 -15.40 -11.10
C SER A 47 2.80 -15.12 -12.57
N LEU A 48 2.38 -13.89 -12.87
CA LEU A 48 2.14 -13.40 -14.24
C LEU A 48 3.40 -12.85 -14.92
N GLY A 49 4.57 -12.94 -14.26
CA GLY A 49 5.86 -12.54 -14.82
C GLY A 49 6.22 -11.07 -14.60
N TYR A 50 5.47 -10.33 -13.80
CA TYR A 50 5.81 -8.95 -13.45
C TYR A 50 6.75 -8.88 -12.25
N THR A 51 7.58 -7.84 -12.22
CA THR A 51 8.42 -7.52 -11.08
C THR A 51 7.72 -6.52 -10.17
N VAL A 52 7.65 -6.81 -8.87
CA VAL A 52 6.92 -5.98 -7.90
C VAL A 52 7.81 -5.66 -6.70
N GLY A 53 7.97 -4.38 -6.39
CA GLY A 53 8.58 -3.90 -5.15
C GLY A 53 7.49 -3.50 -4.15
N ILE A 54 7.72 -3.74 -2.85
CA ILE A 54 6.76 -3.39 -1.80
C ILE A 54 7.32 -2.28 -0.93
N ILE A 55 6.52 -1.25 -0.71
CA ILE A 55 6.74 -0.19 0.28
C ILE A 55 5.66 -0.32 1.34
N SER A 56 6.03 -0.87 2.49
CA SER A 56 5.12 -1.07 3.62
C SER A 56 5.27 0.04 4.65
N GLN A 57 4.17 0.67 5.02
CA GLN A 57 4.13 1.76 6.01
C GLN A 57 5.21 2.84 5.78
N PRO A 58 5.27 3.47 4.58
CA PRO A 58 6.26 4.51 4.32
C PRO A 58 6.12 5.67 5.29
N ASP A 59 7.25 6.30 5.65
CA ASP A 59 7.23 7.58 6.35
C ASP A 59 6.63 8.66 5.42
N TRP A 60 5.33 8.89 5.59
CA TRP A 60 4.58 9.84 4.78
C TRP A 60 4.97 11.31 5.00
N LYS A 61 5.77 11.60 6.02
CA LYS A 61 6.30 12.94 6.30
C LYS A 61 7.55 13.25 5.46
N SER A 62 8.22 12.21 4.96
CA SER A 62 9.40 12.33 4.11
C SER A 62 9.14 11.76 2.71
N GLU A 63 10.07 12.00 1.79
CA GLU A 63 10.03 11.43 0.44
C GLU A 63 10.91 10.19 0.31
N ARG A 64 11.74 9.92 1.31
CA ARG A 64 12.81 8.93 1.27
C ARG A 64 12.28 7.54 0.93
N ASP A 65 11.25 7.08 1.65
CA ASP A 65 10.73 5.72 1.48
C ASP A 65 10.02 5.55 0.14
N PHE A 66 9.36 6.61 -0.36
CA PHE A 66 8.72 6.59 -1.67
C PHE A 66 9.72 6.58 -2.84
N LYS A 67 10.96 7.03 -2.60
CA LYS A 67 12.03 7.07 -3.61
C LYS A 67 12.93 5.83 -3.61
N ILE A 68 12.74 4.89 -2.68
CA ILE A 68 13.64 3.75 -2.48
C ILE A 68 13.86 2.91 -3.74
N TYR A 69 12.84 2.73 -4.56
CA TYR A 69 12.88 1.95 -5.81
C TYR A 69 12.89 2.81 -7.09
N GLY A 70 12.74 4.13 -6.95
CA GLY A 70 12.55 5.01 -8.09
C GLY A 70 11.15 4.90 -8.71
N LYS A 71 11.02 5.30 -9.99
CA LYS A 71 9.76 5.26 -10.72
C LYS A 71 9.47 3.86 -11.25
N PRO A 72 8.27 3.29 -11.07
CA PRO A 72 7.90 2.01 -11.67
C PRO A 72 7.75 2.15 -13.19
N ARG A 73 7.89 1.03 -13.92
CA ARG A 73 7.69 0.97 -15.36
C ARG A 73 6.23 1.14 -15.76
N LEU A 74 5.32 0.56 -15.00
CA LEU A 74 3.88 0.55 -15.30
C LEU A 74 3.08 1.45 -14.36
N ALA A 75 3.01 1.13 -13.07
CA ALA A 75 2.19 1.88 -12.13
C ALA A 75 2.59 1.71 -10.67
N PHE A 76 2.16 2.66 -9.84
CA PHE A 76 2.03 2.45 -8.40
C PHE A 76 0.67 1.79 -8.09
N LEU A 77 0.68 0.84 -7.16
CA LEU A 77 -0.53 0.21 -6.61
C LEU A 77 -0.64 0.64 -5.14
N VAL A 78 -1.69 1.37 -4.80
CA VAL A 78 -1.80 2.00 -3.48
C VAL A 78 -3.02 1.48 -2.72
N THR A 79 -2.81 1.06 -1.47
CA THR A 79 -3.87 0.60 -0.57
C THR A 79 -3.70 1.19 0.84
N GLY A 80 -4.81 1.33 1.55
CA GLY A 80 -4.80 1.68 2.98
C GLY A 80 -4.39 0.54 3.89
N GLY A 81 -4.35 -0.68 3.39
CA GLY A 81 -4.11 -1.90 4.15
C GLY A 81 -5.38 -2.76 4.30
N ASN A 82 -5.36 -3.72 5.24
CA ASN A 82 -6.48 -4.65 5.48
C ASN A 82 -7.71 -3.96 6.07
N ILE A 83 -7.52 -2.86 6.80
CA ILE A 83 -8.60 -2.02 7.29
C ILE A 83 -8.34 -0.55 6.95
N ASP A 84 -9.41 0.23 6.91
CA ASP A 84 -9.32 1.68 6.73
C ASP A 84 -8.51 2.32 7.86
N SER A 85 -7.66 3.31 7.50
CA SER A 85 -6.77 3.97 8.47
C SER A 85 -7.53 4.69 9.57
N MET A 86 -8.70 5.25 9.28
CA MET A 86 -9.54 5.90 10.30
C MET A 86 -10.10 4.87 11.29
N VAL A 87 -10.49 3.68 10.80
CA VAL A 87 -10.94 2.57 11.66
C VAL A 87 -9.78 2.01 12.49
N ALA A 88 -8.57 1.96 11.93
CA ALA A 88 -7.38 1.56 12.68
C ALA A 88 -7.02 2.55 13.77
N HIS A 89 -7.22 3.86 13.55
CA HIS A 89 -6.80 4.91 14.46
C HIS A 89 -7.82 5.32 15.51
N TYR A 90 -9.12 5.14 15.21
CA TYR A 90 -10.18 5.66 16.07
C TYR A 90 -11.20 4.59 16.44
N THR A 91 -11.73 4.70 17.64
CA THR A 91 -12.90 3.93 18.07
C THR A 91 -14.19 4.52 17.49
N ALA A 92 -15.31 3.80 17.61
CA ALA A 92 -16.63 4.32 17.23
C ALA A 92 -16.97 5.65 17.93
N ALA A 93 -16.46 5.86 19.14
CA ALA A 93 -16.60 7.11 19.90
C ALA A 93 -15.55 8.18 19.52
N LYS A 94 -14.88 8.03 18.38
CA LYS A 94 -13.84 8.94 17.85
C LYS A 94 -12.64 9.17 18.79
N ARG A 95 -12.39 8.26 19.72
CA ARG A 95 -11.20 8.28 20.56
C ARG A 95 -10.04 7.61 19.84
N LYS A 96 -8.85 8.19 19.92
CA LYS A 96 -7.64 7.57 19.36
C LYS A 96 -7.37 6.22 20.03
N ARG A 97 -7.00 5.22 19.22
CA ARG A 97 -6.53 3.93 19.71
C ARG A 97 -5.06 4.06 20.14
N SER A 98 -4.67 3.30 21.14
CA SER A 98 -3.29 3.21 21.62
C SER A 98 -2.43 2.27 20.80
N ASP A 99 -3.08 1.37 20.04
CA ASP A 99 -2.45 0.30 19.29
C ASP A 99 -2.99 0.22 17.85
N ASP A 100 -2.19 -0.36 16.96
CA ASP A 100 -2.56 -0.68 15.58
C ASP A 100 -2.09 -2.12 15.29
N ALA A 101 -3.05 -3.04 15.20
CA ALA A 101 -2.78 -4.47 14.99
C ALA A 101 -2.03 -4.78 13.67
N TYR A 102 -2.08 -3.88 12.71
CA TYR A 102 -1.42 -4.03 11.39
C TYR A 102 -0.08 -3.31 11.30
N THR A 103 0.47 -2.89 12.45
CA THR A 103 1.77 -2.24 12.54
C THR A 103 2.75 -3.11 13.32
N ALA A 104 4.00 -3.13 12.92
CA ALA A 104 5.05 -3.86 13.63
C ALA A 104 5.15 -3.40 15.09
N GLY A 105 5.01 -4.35 16.04
CA GLY A 105 4.99 -4.09 17.48
C GLY A 105 3.71 -3.41 17.96
N GLY A 106 2.64 -3.40 17.18
CA GLY A 106 1.34 -2.85 17.57
C GLY A 106 1.32 -1.33 17.76
N LYS A 107 2.33 -0.61 17.32
CA LYS A 107 2.47 0.84 17.59
C LYS A 107 1.55 1.67 16.70
N ALA A 108 0.59 2.38 17.30
CA ALA A 108 -0.26 3.33 16.59
C ALA A 108 0.52 4.54 16.03
N GLY A 109 -0.04 5.17 14.99
CA GLY A 109 0.44 6.45 14.45
C GLY A 109 1.50 6.35 13.34
N LYS A 110 1.85 5.16 12.87
CA LYS A 110 2.79 5.01 11.74
C LYS A 110 2.14 5.33 10.38
N ARG A 111 0.87 5.02 10.20
CA ARG A 111 0.15 5.37 8.98
C ARG A 111 -0.60 6.70 9.16
N PRO A 112 -0.85 7.48 8.09
CA PRO A 112 -1.72 8.66 8.15
C PRO A 112 -3.20 8.28 8.24
N ASP A 113 -4.05 9.16 8.75
CA ASP A 113 -5.49 8.92 8.90
C ASP A 113 -6.20 8.57 7.59
N ARG A 114 -5.74 9.11 6.48
CA ARG A 114 -6.25 8.82 5.13
C ARG A 114 -5.12 8.32 4.25
N ALA A 115 -4.60 7.13 4.55
CA ALA A 115 -3.38 6.59 3.97
C ALA A 115 -3.37 6.63 2.43
N VAL A 116 -4.43 6.16 1.77
CA VAL A 116 -4.51 6.15 0.30
C VAL A 116 -4.35 7.55 -0.28
N ILE A 117 -5.07 8.54 0.26
CA ILE A 117 -5.03 9.92 -0.23
C ILE A 117 -3.63 10.51 -0.03
N VAL A 118 -3.07 10.35 1.17
CA VAL A 118 -1.76 10.89 1.52
C VAL A 118 -0.66 10.26 0.67
N TYR A 119 -0.68 8.94 0.49
CA TYR A 119 0.31 8.24 -0.33
C TYR A 119 0.20 8.63 -1.81
N CYS A 120 -1.00 8.68 -2.37
CA CYS A 120 -1.20 9.12 -3.75
C CYS A 120 -0.72 10.56 -3.96
N LYS A 121 -1.02 11.48 -3.03
CA LYS A 121 -0.54 12.85 -3.07
C LYS A 121 0.99 12.90 -3.05
N LYS A 122 1.63 12.16 -2.13
CA LYS A 122 3.08 12.10 -2.02
C LYS A 122 3.74 11.54 -3.30
N ILE A 123 3.19 10.48 -3.87
CA ILE A 123 3.67 9.91 -5.14
C ILE A 123 3.55 10.94 -6.27
N ARG A 124 2.45 11.67 -6.34
CA ARG A 124 2.24 12.74 -7.33
C ARG A 124 3.22 13.91 -7.17
N GLU A 125 3.52 14.29 -5.93
CA GLU A 125 4.50 15.34 -5.62
C GLU A 125 5.91 14.94 -6.11
N ILE A 126 6.29 13.66 -5.97
CA ILE A 126 7.61 13.15 -6.31
C ILE A 126 7.76 12.84 -7.82
N TYR A 127 6.76 12.18 -8.42
CA TYR A 127 6.85 11.59 -9.75
C TYR A 127 5.95 12.24 -10.80
N GLY A 128 5.16 13.25 -10.41
CA GLY A 128 4.25 13.93 -11.32
C GLY A 128 3.13 13.04 -11.83
N ASN A 129 2.88 13.07 -13.12
CA ASN A 129 1.80 12.30 -13.76
C ASN A 129 2.23 10.85 -14.03
N VAL A 130 2.33 10.05 -12.96
CA VAL A 130 2.58 8.61 -13.01
C VAL A 130 1.27 7.85 -12.85
N PRO A 131 1.06 6.70 -13.52
CA PRO A 131 -0.12 5.87 -13.31
C PRO A 131 -0.18 5.37 -11.85
N ILE A 132 -1.35 5.53 -11.23
CA ILE A 132 -1.63 5.05 -9.88
C ILE A 132 -2.95 4.28 -9.91
N ALA A 133 -2.90 3.01 -9.53
CA ALA A 133 -4.10 2.23 -9.25
C ALA A 133 -4.33 2.18 -7.74
N ILE A 134 -5.55 2.42 -7.32
CA ILE A 134 -5.95 2.35 -5.92
C ILE A 134 -6.90 1.19 -5.70
N GLY A 135 -6.78 0.51 -4.56
CA GLY A 135 -7.60 -0.64 -4.26
C GLY A 135 -7.58 -1.01 -2.77
N GLY A 136 -8.30 -2.08 -2.46
CA GLY A 136 -8.46 -2.61 -1.12
C GLY A 136 -9.93 -2.65 -0.70
N LEU A 137 -10.26 -3.54 0.24
CA LEU A 137 -11.64 -3.74 0.72
C LEU A 137 -12.28 -2.44 1.22
N CYS A 138 -11.52 -1.62 1.95
CA CYS A 138 -12.03 -0.40 2.55
C CYS A 138 -12.29 0.73 1.55
N LEU A 139 -11.71 0.67 0.37
CA LEU A 139 -12.00 1.64 -0.69
C LEU A 139 -13.46 1.57 -1.15
N LEU A 140 -14.06 0.38 -1.11
CA LEU A 140 -15.46 0.16 -1.48
C LEU A 140 -16.44 0.88 -0.53
N TYR A 141 -16.07 1.08 0.74
CA TYR A 141 -16.90 1.76 1.73
C TYR A 141 -16.73 3.28 1.73
N THR A 142 -15.60 3.78 1.24
CA THR A 142 -15.26 5.21 1.29
C THR A 142 -15.47 5.94 -0.04
N SER A 143 -15.59 5.20 -1.14
CA SER A 143 -15.81 5.77 -2.48
C SER A 143 -17.15 5.29 -3.03
N PRO A 144 -18.08 6.20 -3.37
CA PRO A 144 -19.34 5.81 -4.01
C PRO A 144 -19.03 5.09 -5.34
N SER A 145 -19.39 3.81 -5.39
CA SER A 145 -19.27 3.00 -6.59
C SER A 145 -20.48 3.23 -7.50
N PRO A 146 -20.33 3.07 -8.82
CA PRO A 146 -21.48 3.07 -9.74
C PRO A 146 -22.55 2.01 -9.38
N ARG A 147 -22.18 0.97 -8.61
CA ARG A 147 -23.12 -0.05 -8.11
C ARG A 147 -23.97 0.47 -6.96
N ASP A 148 -23.44 1.34 -6.10
CA ASP A 148 -24.17 1.89 -4.94
C ASP A 148 -25.35 2.77 -5.39
N LYS A 149 -25.23 3.43 -6.55
CA LYS A 149 -26.32 4.22 -7.15
C LYS A 149 -27.49 3.38 -7.68
N ARG A 150 -27.30 2.07 -7.89
CA ARG A 150 -28.36 1.16 -8.37
C ARG A 150 -29.16 0.52 -7.23
N GLN A 151 -28.65 0.52 -6.00
CA GLN A 151 -29.33 -0.04 -4.84
C GLN A 151 -30.23 0.97 -4.10
N SER A 152 -30.14 2.24 -4.44
CA SER A 152 -30.93 3.33 -3.84
C SER A 152 -32.17 3.75 -4.65
N ARG A 153 -32.67 2.85 -5.54
CA ARG A 153 -33.94 3.03 -6.26
C ARG A 153 -34.91 1.92 -5.95
#